data_928fefe0a1d40edd7558059a85165f27
#
_entry.id   928fefe0a1d40edd7558059a85165f27
#
_cell.length_a   1.000
_cell.length_b   1.000
_cell.length_c   1.000
_cell.angle_alpha   90.00
_cell.angle_beta   90.00
_cell.angle_gamma   90.00
#
_symmetry.space_group_name_H-M   'P 1'
#
loop_
_entity.id
_entity.type
_entity.pdbx_description
1 polymer ?
#
loop_
_entity_poly.entity_id
_entity_poly.type
_entity_poly.pdbx_seq_one_letter_code
_entity_poly.pdbx_strand_id
1 'polypeptide(L)'
;DLVKEEQRVAAEGMQALNVDRLRQLKRKGFADRRLAKLLGTNESTVREHRLGLGVRPVYKRVDTCAAEFATSTAYMYSTYEEECESRPTDRKKVMILGGGPNRIGQGIEFDYCCVHAAFALREAGYETIMVNCNPETVSTDYDTSDRLYFEPLTHEDVMEIIDKEKPVGVIVQYGGQTPLKLCRALEAAGAPIIGTTPDAIDVAEDRE
;
A
#
# COMPACT_ATOMS: atom_id res chain seq x y z
N ASP A 1 20.51 -17.26 2.63
CA ASP A 1 19.30 -18.05 2.82
C ASP A 1 18.18 -17.68 1.84
N LEU A 2 17.91 -16.37 1.61
CA LEU A 2 16.92 -15.91 0.62
C LEU A 2 17.28 -16.38 -0.80
N VAL A 3 18.55 -16.37 -1.18
CA VAL A 3 19.01 -16.86 -2.50
C VAL A 3 18.65 -18.33 -2.74
N LYS A 4 18.75 -19.17 -1.70
CA LYS A 4 18.34 -20.57 -1.80
C LYS A 4 16.82 -20.71 -1.99
N GLU A 5 16.04 -19.84 -1.35
CA GLU A 5 14.59 -19.81 -1.57
C GLU A 5 14.23 -19.37 -3.00
N GLU A 6 14.93 -18.40 -3.56
CA GLU A 6 14.74 -17.99 -4.95
C GLU A 6 15.03 -19.12 -5.93
N GLN A 7 16.15 -19.83 -5.73
CA GLN A 7 16.50 -20.99 -6.54
C GLN A 7 15.44 -22.11 -6.47
N ARG A 8 14.90 -22.34 -5.26
CA ARG A 8 13.81 -23.31 -5.07
C ARG A 8 12.55 -22.89 -5.80
N VAL A 9 12.09 -21.64 -5.62
CA VAL A 9 10.90 -21.12 -6.30
C VAL A 9 11.04 -21.26 -7.82
N ALA A 10 12.19 -20.89 -8.37
CA ALA A 10 12.45 -21.00 -9.80
C ALA A 10 12.44 -22.46 -10.31
N ALA A 11 12.92 -23.40 -9.50
CA ALA A 11 12.94 -24.82 -9.85
C ALA A 11 11.59 -25.53 -9.68
N GLU A 12 10.86 -25.18 -8.61
CA GLU A 12 9.59 -25.83 -8.25
C GLU A 12 8.40 -25.35 -9.11
N GLY A 13 8.45 -24.08 -9.58
CA GLY A 13 7.40 -23.50 -10.41
C GLY A 13 6.12 -23.11 -9.65
N MET A 14 5.14 -22.55 -10.37
CA MET A 14 3.88 -22.02 -9.81
C MET A 14 3.07 -23.09 -9.07
N GLN A 15 3.07 -24.32 -9.54
CA GLN A 15 2.25 -25.41 -8.97
C GLN A 15 2.68 -25.80 -7.55
N ALA A 16 3.92 -25.53 -7.17
CA ALA A 16 4.41 -25.76 -5.81
C ALA A 16 4.02 -24.67 -4.82
N LEU A 17 3.49 -23.54 -5.29
CA LEU A 17 3.06 -22.43 -4.45
C LEU A 17 1.67 -22.69 -3.86
N ASN A 18 1.58 -23.62 -2.92
CA ASN A 18 0.40 -23.81 -2.09
C ASN A 18 0.29 -22.75 -0.97
N VAL A 19 -0.77 -22.81 -0.17
CA VAL A 19 -1.06 -21.85 0.91
C VAL A 19 0.13 -21.67 1.86
N ASP A 20 0.68 -22.78 2.36
CA ASP A 20 1.76 -22.75 3.35
C ASP A 20 3.06 -22.20 2.75
N ARG A 21 3.38 -22.63 1.53
CA ARG A 21 4.55 -22.18 0.81
C ARG A 21 4.48 -20.68 0.52
N LEU A 22 3.35 -20.18 0.04
CA LEU A 22 3.14 -18.75 -0.20
C LEU A 22 3.24 -17.95 1.09
N ARG A 23 2.57 -18.36 2.18
CA ARG A 23 2.69 -17.68 3.48
C ARG A 23 4.13 -17.60 3.95
N GLN A 24 4.91 -18.67 3.85
CA GLN A 24 6.32 -18.68 4.21
C GLN A 24 7.13 -17.68 3.38
N LEU A 25 6.92 -17.64 2.06
CA LEU A 25 7.61 -16.71 1.17
C LEU A 25 7.22 -15.27 1.47
N LYS A 26 5.94 -14.99 1.67
CA LYS A 26 5.46 -13.64 2.03
C LYS A 26 6.01 -13.18 3.38
N ARG A 27 6.07 -14.05 4.39
CA ARG A 27 6.73 -13.77 5.69
C ARG A 27 8.22 -13.47 5.55
N LYS A 28 8.88 -14.00 4.53
CA LYS A 28 10.28 -13.70 4.20
C LYS A 28 10.45 -12.44 3.34
N GLY A 29 9.36 -11.73 3.01
CA GLY A 29 9.38 -10.48 2.25
C GLY A 29 9.38 -10.64 0.72
N PHE A 30 9.02 -11.80 0.19
CA PHE A 30 8.88 -11.98 -1.26
C PHE A 30 7.62 -11.29 -1.79
N ALA A 31 7.78 -10.17 -2.49
CA ALA A 31 6.69 -9.51 -3.20
C ALA A 31 6.18 -10.35 -4.39
N ASP A 32 4.90 -10.18 -4.75
CA ASP A 32 4.30 -10.87 -5.90
C ASP A 32 5.09 -10.62 -7.18
N ARG A 33 5.58 -9.39 -7.37
CA ARG A 33 6.47 -9.02 -8.48
C ARG A 33 7.78 -9.80 -8.50
N ARG A 34 8.38 -10.08 -7.32
CA ARG A 34 9.62 -10.87 -7.24
C ARG A 34 9.35 -12.33 -7.58
N LEU A 35 8.28 -12.89 -7.03
CA LEU A 35 7.83 -14.25 -7.34
C LEU A 35 7.54 -14.42 -8.83
N ALA A 36 6.83 -13.46 -9.44
CA ALA A 36 6.56 -13.46 -10.87
C ALA A 36 7.83 -13.52 -11.71
N LYS A 37 8.85 -12.73 -11.36
CA LYS A 37 10.14 -12.73 -12.05
C LYS A 37 10.84 -14.10 -11.95
N LEU A 38 10.81 -14.74 -10.79
CA LEU A 38 11.42 -16.06 -10.57
C LEU A 38 10.71 -17.17 -11.34
N LEU A 39 9.40 -17.02 -11.49
CA LEU A 39 8.53 -18.01 -12.16
C LEU A 39 8.37 -17.77 -13.66
N GLY A 40 8.98 -16.71 -14.22
CA GLY A 40 8.84 -16.35 -15.62
C GLY A 40 7.43 -15.94 -16.03
N THR A 41 6.66 -15.33 -15.12
CA THR A 41 5.28 -14.87 -15.34
C THR A 41 5.13 -13.39 -14.97
N ASN A 42 3.89 -12.86 -14.95
CA ASN A 42 3.58 -11.50 -14.56
C ASN A 42 3.04 -11.42 -13.10
N GLU A 43 3.09 -10.23 -12.52
CA GLU A 43 2.66 -9.97 -11.15
C GLU A 43 1.17 -10.29 -10.92
N SER A 44 0.30 -9.96 -11.90
CA SER A 44 -1.14 -10.23 -11.80
C SER A 44 -1.44 -11.71 -11.62
N THR A 45 -0.75 -12.57 -12.39
CA THR A 45 -0.91 -14.03 -12.31
C THR A 45 -0.56 -14.55 -10.91
N VAL A 46 0.55 -14.07 -10.32
CA VAL A 46 0.94 -14.47 -8.97
C VAL A 46 -0.07 -13.94 -7.94
N ARG A 47 -0.50 -12.69 -8.09
CA ARG A 47 -1.54 -12.09 -7.23
C ARG A 47 -2.84 -12.89 -7.28
N GLU A 48 -3.36 -13.19 -8.46
CA GLU A 48 -4.59 -13.97 -8.64
C GLU A 48 -4.48 -15.34 -7.98
N HIS A 49 -3.38 -16.04 -8.20
CA HIS A 49 -3.10 -17.33 -7.57
C HIS A 49 -3.11 -17.22 -6.04
N ARG A 50 -2.39 -16.24 -5.49
CA ARG A 50 -2.32 -15.98 -4.05
C ARG A 50 -3.69 -15.67 -3.45
N LEU A 51 -4.46 -14.79 -4.11
CA LEU A 51 -5.81 -14.42 -3.66
C LEU A 51 -6.77 -15.60 -3.75
N GLY A 52 -6.68 -16.42 -4.80
CA GLY A 52 -7.47 -17.64 -4.96
C GLY A 52 -7.21 -18.66 -3.85
N LEU A 53 -6.00 -18.68 -3.29
CA LEU A 53 -5.64 -19.50 -2.13
C LEU A 53 -5.99 -18.85 -0.78
N GLY A 54 -6.58 -17.65 -0.77
CA GLY A 54 -6.91 -16.92 0.46
C GLY A 54 -5.68 -16.40 1.24
N VAL A 55 -4.52 -16.32 0.61
CA VAL A 55 -3.30 -15.80 1.25
C VAL A 55 -3.27 -14.28 1.11
N ARG A 56 -3.63 -13.58 2.18
CA ARG A 56 -3.67 -12.12 2.25
C ARG A 56 -2.90 -11.62 3.47
N PRO A 57 -2.34 -10.41 3.44
CA PRO A 57 -1.79 -9.79 4.63
C PRO A 57 -2.90 -9.45 5.64
N VAL A 58 -2.51 -9.40 6.90
CA VAL A 58 -3.24 -8.75 7.98
C VAL A 58 -2.52 -7.49 8.40
N TYR A 59 -3.18 -6.60 9.10
CA TYR A 59 -2.59 -5.34 9.55
C TYR A 59 -2.54 -5.32 11.06
N LYS A 60 -1.35 -5.02 11.59
CA LYS A 60 -1.10 -4.84 13.01
C LYS A 60 -0.97 -3.36 13.33
N ARG A 61 -1.35 -2.98 14.54
CA ARG A 61 -1.09 -1.63 15.06
C ARG A 61 0.31 -1.54 15.62
N VAL A 62 0.98 -0.42 15.37
CA VAL A 62 2.27 -0.14 16.00
C VAL A 62 2.03 0.07 17.48
N ASP A 63 2.68 -0.73 18.30
CA ASP A 63 2.64 -0.58 19.75
C ASP A 63 3.58 0.56 20.19
N THR A 64 2.99 1.69 20.58
CA THR A 64 3.72 2.85 21.06
C THR A 64 3.83 2.89 22.59
N CYS A 65 3.28 1.88 23.28
CA CYS A 65 3.20 1.82 24.74
C CYS A 65 3.95 0.66 25.37
N ALA A 66 4.81 -0.02 24.61
CA ALA A 66 5.61 -1.18 25.08
C ALA A 66 4.75 -2.28 25.77
N ALA A 67 3.55 -2.51 25.27
CA ALA A 67 2.54 -3.43 25.80
C ALA A 67 2.05 -3.12 27.22
N GLU A 68 2.37 -1.95 27.79
CA GLU A 68 1.85 -1.56 29.10
C GLU A 68 0.37 -1.15 29.05
N PHE A 69 -0.09 -0.61 27.91
CA PHE A 69 -1.48 -0.20 27.68
C PHE A 69 -1.94 -0.62 26.29
N ALA A 70 -3.26 -0.79 26.13
CA ALA A 70 -3.83 -0.99 24.80
C ALA A 70 -3.60 0.27 23.92
N THR A 71 -2.92 0.10 22.80
CA THR A 71 -2.67 1.18 21.88
C THR A 71 -3.87 1.45 20.97
N SER A 72 -4.22 2.72 20.79
CA SER A 72 -5.26 3.18 19.86
C SER A 72 -4.66 3.99 18.70
N THR A 73 -3.35 3.92 18.48
CA THR A 73 -2.67 4.68 17.42
C THR A 73 -3.26 4.38 16.04
N ALA A 74 -3.23 5.39 15.17
CA ALA A 74 -3.63 5.26 13.78
C ALA A 74 -2.66 4.40 12.94
N TYR A 75 -1.48 4.10 13.47
CA TYR A 75 -0.33 3.50 12.79
C TYR A 75 -0.51 2.02 12.58
N MET A 76 -0.49 1.59 11.32
CA MET A 76 -0.64 0.19 10.93
C MET A 76 0.45 -0.24 9.97
N TYR A 77 0.80 -1.52 10.00
CA TYR A 77 1.71 -2.17 9.07
C TYR A 77 1.20 -3.57 8.72
N SER A 78 1.56 -4.07 7.55
CA SER A 78 1.15 -5.40 7.11
C SER A 78 2.08 -6.50 7.60
N THR A 79 1.49 -7.66 7.82
CA THR A 79 2.21 -8.90 8.09
C THR A 79 1.39 -10.10 7.60
N TYR A 80 2.01 -11.27 7.47
CA TYR A 80 1.32 -12.50 7.08
C TYR A 80 1.12 -13.42 8.29
N GLU A 81 0.42 -12.88 9.29
CA GLU A 81 0.00 -13.56 10.52
C GLU A 81 -1.50 -13.90 10.46
N GLU A 82 -2.10 -14.21 11.61
CA GLU A 82 -3.49 -14.67 11.66
C GLU A 82 -4.48 -13.56 12.03
N GLU A 83 -4.12 -12.71 12.98
CA GLU A 83 -5.02 -11.69 13.53
C GLU A 83 -4.83 -10.34 12.84
N CYS A 84 -5.94 -9.69 12.44
CA CYS A 84 -5.96 -8.36 11.85
C CYS A 84 -6.53 -7.32 12.83
N GLU A 85 -5.76 -6.27 13.10
CA GLU A 85 -6.11 -5.20 14.03
C GLU A 85 -6.61 -3.91 13.35
N SER A 86 -6.72 -3.89 12.02
CA SER A 86 -7.12 -2.67 11.29
C SER A 86 -8.53 -2.21 11.60
N ARG A 87 -9.49 -3.14 11.80
CA ARG A 87 -10.90 -2.86 12.12
C ARG A 87 -11.46 -1.69 11.30
N PRO A 88 -11.65 -1.85 9.98
CA PRO A 88 -12.21 -0.80 9.13
C PRO A 88 -13.57 -0.34 9.62
N THR A 89 -13.86 0.95 9.47
CA THR A 89 -15.18 1.52 9.77
C THR A 89 -16.08 1.48 8.54
N ASP A 90 -17.38 1.75 8.73
CA ASP A 90 -18.36 1.90 7.64
C ASP A 90 -18.47 3.34 7.12
N ARG A 91 -17.64 4.27 7.62
CA ARG A 91 -17.60 5.66 7.15
C ARG A 91 -17.11 5.72 5.71
N LYS A 92 -17.51 6.78 4.99
CA LYS A 92 -16.93 7.08 3.68
C LYS A 92 -15.47 7.48 3.86
N LYS A 93 -14.57 6.75 3.19
CA LYS A 93 -13.12 6.90 3.32
C LYS A 93 -12.49 7.38 2.03
N VAL A 94 -11.51 8.26 2.14
CA VAL A 94 -10.65 8.64 1.01
C VAL A 94 -9.21 8.31 1.38
N MET A 95 -8.52 7.64 0.47
CA MET A 95 -7.12 7.26 0.60
C MET A 95 -6.22 8.27 -0.12
N ILE A 96 -5.13 8.65 0.53
CA ILE A 96 -4.10 9.53 -0.02
C ILE A 96 -2.79 8.76 -0.06
N LEU A 97 -2.15 8.68 -1.23
CA LEU A 97 -0.84 8.08 -1.37
C LEU A 97 0.25 9.14 -1.18
N GLY A 98 1.11 8.92 -0.20
CA GLY A 98 2.24 9.81 0.11
C GLY A 98 3.42 9.66 -0.85
N GLY A 99 4.49 10.39 -0.59
CA GLY A 99 5.66 10.47 -1.47
C GLY A 99 6.62 9.28 -1.41
N GLY A 100 6.51 8.45 -0.37
CA GLY A 100 7.50 7.39 -0.11
C GLY A 100 8.82 7.96 0.43
N PRO A 101 9.96 7.30 0.19
CA PRO A 101 11.25 7.75 0.66
C PRO A 101 11.63 9.10 0.06
N ASN A 102 12.25 9.95 0.87
CA ASN A 102 12.78 11.23 0.39
C ASN A 102 13.81 11.02 -0.72
N ARG A 103 13.76 11.88 -1.72
CA ARG A 103 14.71 11.88 -2.85
C ARG A 103 15.44 13.21 -2.92
N ILE A 104 16.69 13.19 -3.36
CA ILE A 104 17.44 14.41 -3.63
C ILE A 104 16.70 15.23 -4.70
N GLY A 105 16.47 16.51 -4.41
CA GLY A 105 15.74 17.42 -5.29
C GLY A 105 14.20 17.37 -5.18
N GLN A 106 13.65 16.52 -4.32
CA GLN A 106 12.23 16.52 -3.99
C GLN A 106 12.02 17.33 -2.69
N GLY A 107 11.20 18.36 -2.77
CA GLY A 107 10.90 19.19 -1.61
C GLY A 107 9.77 18.64 -0.75
N ILE A 108 9.60 19.22 0.43
CA ILE A 108 8.57 18.85 1.40
C ILE A 108 7.16 19.22 0.94
N GLU A 109 7.02 20.07 -0.07
CA GLU A 109 5.74 20.53 -0.60
C GLU A 109 4.82 19.39 -1.03
N PHE A 110 5.35 18.29 -1.54
CA PHE A 110 4.56 17.10 -1.89
C PHE A 110 3.93 16.45 -0.65
N ASP A 111 4.67 16.41 0.45
CA ASP A 111 4.15 15.89 1.72
C ASP A 111 3.09 16.82 2.31
N TYR A 112 3.34 18.14 2.29
CA TYR A 112 2.36 19.14 2.72
C TYR A 112 1.07 19.10 1.89
N CYS A 113 1.14 18.85 0.59
CA CYS A 113 -0.07 18.65 -0.22
C CYS A 113 -0.91 17.48 0.29
N CYS A 114 -0.27 16.37 0.69
CA CYS A 114 -0.95 15.23 1.30
C CYS A 114 -1.60 15.61 2.64
N VAL A 115 -0.90 16.37 3.49
CA VAL A 115 -1.41 16.84 4.78
C VAL A 115 -2.64 17.74 4.60
N HIS A 116 -2.56 18.75 3.72
CA HIS A 116 -3.68 19.64 3.45
C HIS A 116 -4.88 18.91 2.87
N ALA A 117 -4.65 17.91 1.99
CA ALA A 117 -5.71 17.08 1.47
C ALA A 117 -6.40 16.27 2.59
N ALA A 118 -5.63 15.71 3.53
CA ALA A 118 -6.19 14.98 4.67
C ALA A 118 -7.07 15.89 5.54
N PHE A 119 -6.62 17.10 5.85
CA PHE A 119 -7.40 18.06 6.63
C PHE A 119 -8.68 18.49 5.92
N ALA A 120 -8.60 18.87 4.65
CA ALA A 120 -9.76 19.27 3.86
C ALA A 120 -10.81 18.15 3.74
N LEU A 121 -10.37 16.90 3.56
CA LEU A 121 -11.27 15.75 3.49
C LEU A 121 -11.93 15.47 4.84
N ARG A 122 -11.18 15.61 5.94
CA ARG A 122 -11.73 15.46 7.30
C ARG A 122 -12.78 16.53 7.58
N GLU A 123 -12.53 17.81 7.22
CA GLU A 123 -13.50 18.90 7.32
C GLU A 123 -14.75 18.64 6.48
N ALA A 124 -14.60 17.98 5.33
CA ALA A 124 -15.71 17.54 4.47
C ALA A 124 -16.45 16.29 4.99
N GLY A 125 -16.05 15.73 6.14
CA GLY A 125 -16.72 14.60 6.79
C GLY A 125 -16.26 13.22 6.35
N TYR A 126 -15.19 13.11 5.57
CA TYR A 126 -14.59 11.82 5.21
C TYR A 126 -13.64 11.32 6.28
N GLU A 127 -13.55 10.01 6.44
CA GLU A 127 -12.43 9.38 7.14
C GLU A 127 -11.22 9.30 6.21
N THR A 128 -10.08 9.74 6.68
CA THR A 128 -8.87 9.85 5.86
C THR A 128 -7.92 8.67 6.10
N ILE A 129 -7.40 8.11 5.01
CA ILE A 129 -6.40 7.05 5.05
C ILE A 129 -5.14 7.58 4.37
N MET A 130 -4.03 7.64 5.11
CA MET A 130 -2.71 7.93 4.55
C MET A 130 -1.95 6.63 4.34
N VAL A 131 -1.30 6.48 3.19
CA VAL A 131 -0.37 5.39 2.90
C VAL A 131 0.99 5.99 2.58
N ASN A 132 1.98 5.75 3.42
CA ASN A 132 3.34 6.23 3.22
C ASN A 132 4.34 5.34 3.96
N CYS A 133 5.54 5.16 3.42
CA CYS A 133 6.59 4.37 4.05
C CYS A 133 7.67 5.22 4.73
N ASN A 134 7.57 6.55 4.68
CA ASN A 134 8.51 7.43 5.37
C ASN A 134 7.97 7.79 6.76
N PRO A 135 8.59 7.33 7.86
CA PRO A 135 8.11 7.61 9.21
C PRO A 135 8.50 9.01 9.73
N GLU A 136 9.35 9.72 8.99
CA GLU A 136 9.90 11.02 9.41
C GLU A 136 9.40 12.16 8.50
N THR A 137 8.08 12.23 8.30
CA THR A 137 7.47 13.30 7.51
C THR A 137 6.10 13.68 8.08
N VAL A 138 5.63 14.89 7.80
CA VAL A 138 4.41 15.46 8.43
C VAL A 138 3.14 14.68 8.08
N SER A 139 3.07 14.09 6.87
CA SER A 139 1.91 13.27 6.48
C SER A 139 1.76 12.01 7.33
N THR A 140 2.81 11.57 7.99
CA THR A 140 2.83 10.40 8.87
C THR A 140 2.76 10.75 10.37
N ASP A 141 2.52 12.01 10.71
CA ASP A 141 2.25 12.40 12.08
C ASP A 141 0.91 11.84 12.56
N TYR A 142 0.81 11.56 13.87
CA TYR A 142 -0.32 10.83 14.48
C TYR A 142 -1.67 11.57 14.36
N ASP A 143 -1.66 12.87 14.12
CA ASP A 143 -2.84 13.74 14.04
C ASP A 143 -3.22 14.17 12.62
N THR A 144 -2.43 13.79 11.62
CA THR A 144 -2.65 14.18 10.22
C THR A 144 -3.83 13.42 9.59
N SER A 145 -3.90 12.10 9.72
CA SER A 145 -4.96 11.27 9.16
C SER A 145 -5.64 10.40 10.23
N ASP A 146 -6.86 9.96 9.94
CA ASP A 146 -7.59 9.07 10.86
C ASP A 146 -6.97 7.66 10.90
N ARG A 147 -6.38 7.24 9.78
CA ARG A 147 -5.74 5.93 9.60
C ARG A 147 -4.46 6.10 8.80
N LEU A 148 -3.38 5.48 9.27
CA LEU A 148 -2.07 5.53 8.61
C LEU A 148 -1.56 4.11 8.41
N TYR A 149 -1.22 3.79 7.17
CA TYR A 149 -0.56 2.54 6.79
C TYR A 149 0.90 2.82 6.43
N PHE A 150 1.82 2.31 7.24
CA PHE A 150 3.24 2.31 6.93
C PHE A 150 3.52 1.16 5.97
N GLU A 151 3.33 1.42 4.69
CA GLU A 151 3.50 0.43 3.64
C GLU A 151 4.31 0.99 2.48
N PRO A 152 5.03 0.14 1.77
CA PRO A 152 5.63 0.53 0.49
C PRO A 152 4.56 0.98 -0.49
N LEU A 153 4.87 2.00 -1.29
CA LEU A 153 3.99 2.45 -2.37
C LEU A 153 4.18 1.55 -3.59
N THR A 154 3.72 0.31 -3.48
CA THR A 154 3.69 -0.67 -4.56
C THR A 154 2.26 -1.02 -4.94
N HIS A 155 2.07 -1.55 -6.15
CA HIS A 155 0.75 -2.00 -6.59
C HIS A 155 0.16 -3.05 -5.64
N GLU A 156 0.97 -4.03 -5.22
CA GLU A 156 0.55 -5.10 -4.31
C GLU A 156 0.02 -4.53 -2.99
N ASP A 157 0.84 -3.72 -2.30
CA ASP A 157 0.53 -3.25 -0.96
C ASP A 157 -0.67 -2.28 -0.96
N VAL A 158 -0.70 -1.35 -1.91
CA VAL A 158 -1.81 -0.39 -2.05
C VAL A 158 -3.13 -1.10 -2.35
N MET A 159 -3.14 -2.08 -3.25
CA MET A 159 -4.36 -2.83 -3.58
C MET A 159 -4.87 -3.67 -2.39
N GLU A 160 -3.99 -4.22 -1.54
CA GLU A 160 -4.42 -4.93 -0.34
C GLU A 160 -5.08 -3.98 0.68
N ILE A 161 -4.60 -2.74 0.80
CA ILE A 161 -5.24 -1.73 1.66
C ILE A 161 -6.59 -1.29 1.07
N ILE A 162 -6.67 -1.07 -0.26
CA ILE A 162 -7.93 -0.73 -0.95
C ILE A 162 -8.96 -1.85 -0.74
N ASP A 163 -8.55 -3.10 -0.90
CA ASP A 163 -9.41 -4.26 -0.68
C ASP A 163 -9.91 -4.36 0.78
N LYS A 164 -9.07 -3.96 1.73
CA LYS A 164 -9.40 -4.00 3.16
C LYS A 164 -10.29 -2.85 3.58
N GLU A 165 -9.97 -1.63 3.17
CA GLU A 165 -10.61 -0.39 3.64
C GLU A 165 -11.81 0.04 2.81
N LYS A 166 -11.88 -0.38 1.53
CA LYS A 166 -12.94 -0.01 0.59
C LYS A 166 -13.15 1.51 0.48
N PRO A 167 -12.10 2.30 0.22
CA PRO A 167 -12.24 3.73 0.09
C PRO A 167 -13.14 4.09 -1.10
N VAL A 168 -13.88 5.20 -1.00
CA VAL A 168 -14.68 5.74 -2.11
C VAL A 168 -13.83 6.52 -3.11
N GLY A 169 -12.59 6.83 -2.77
CA GLY A 169 -11.64 7.52 -3.63
C GLY A 169 -10.20 7.33 -3.21
N VAL A 170 -9.29 7.32 -4.18
CA VAL A 170 -7.84 7.25 -4.02
C VAL A 170 -7.18 8.43 -4.73
N ILE A 171 -6.43 9.25 -3.99
CA ILE A 171 -5.69 10.40 -4.50
C ILE A 171 -4.24 10.00 -4.72
N VAL A 172 -3.75 10.16 -5.96
CA VAL A 172 -2.40 9.76 -6.38
C VAL A 172 -1.49 10.94 -6.75
N GLN A 173 -2.04 12.15 -6.93
CA GLN A 173 -1.28 13.26 -7.51
C GLN A 173 -0.45 14.07 -6.51
N TYR A 174 -0.70 13.96 -5.20
CA TYR A 174 -0.05 14.85 -4.21
C TYR A 174 1.31 14.33 -3.73
N GLY A 175 1.54 13.03 -3.72
CA GLY A 175 2.79 12.43 -3.24
C GLY A 175 3.97 12.48 -4.24
N GLY A 176 3.87 13.23 -5.34
CA GLY A 176 4.89 13.32 -6.37
C GLY A 176 4.97 12.07 -7.25
N GLN A 177 6.12 11.82 -7.85
CA GLN A 177 6.32 10.79 -8.88
C GLN A 177 6.08 9.34 -8.42
N THR A 178 6.23 9.05 -7.13
CA THR A 178 6.08 7.67 -6.64
C THR A 178 4.64 7.16 -6.80
N PRO A 179 3.62 7.84 -6.26
CA PRO A 179 2.24 7.41 -6.44
C PRO A 179 1.70 7.64 -7.86
N LEU A 180 2.18 8.66 -8.59
CA LEU A 180 1.78 8.90 -9.98
C LEU A 180 2.08 7.69 -10.87
N LYS A 181 3.24 7.07 -10.71
CA LYS A 181 3.62 5.86 -11.47
C LYS A 181 2.72 4.64 -11.23
N LEU A 182 1.99 4.63 -10.13
CA LEU A 182 1.03 3.55 -9.82
C LEU A 182 -0.35 3.80 -10.45
N CYS A 183 -0.65 5.01 -10.88
CA CYS A 183 -1.99 5.45 -11.25
C CYS A 183 -2.67 4.51 -12.25
N ARG A 184 -2.01 4.21 -13.37
CA ARG A 184 -2.55 3.32 -14.41
C ARG A 184 -2.77 1.89 -13.94
N ALA A 185 -1.82 1.35 -13.17
CA ALA A 185 -1.93 -0.01 -12.66
C ALA A 185 -3.06 -0.13 -11.63
N LEU A 186 -3.23 0.88 -10.78
CA LEU A 186 -4.32 0.94 -9.80
C LEU A 186 -5.68 1.09 -10.49
N GLU A 187 -5.80 1.98 -11.49
CA GLU A 187 -7.03 2.14 -12.28
C GLU A 187 -7.43 0.83 -12.97
N ALA A 188 -6.47 0.18 -13.65
CA ALA A 188 -6.70 -1.10 -14.33
C ALA A 188 -7.13 -2.21 -13.37
N ALA A 189 -6.72 -2.14 -12.11
CA ALA A 189 -7.14 -3.05 -11.04
C ALA A 189 -8.47 -2.65 -10.38
N GLY A 190 -9.13 -1.58 -10.85
CA GLY A 190 -10.44 -1.13 -10.36
C GLY A 190 -10.38 -0.21 -9.15
N ALA A 191 -9.22 0.36 -8.81
CA ALA A 191 -9.12 1.37 -7.77
C ALA A 191 -9.89 2.64 -8.15
N PRO A 192 -10.68 3.25 -7.24
CA PRO A 192 -11.47 4.44 -7.52
C PRO A 192 -10.59 5.70 -7.49
N ILE A 193 -9.80 5.94 -8.53
CA ILE A 193 -8.95 7.13 -8.62
C ILE A 193 -9.81 8.39 -8.70
N ILE A 194 -9.51 9.37 -7.87
CA ILE A 194 -10.20 10.68 -7.82
C ILE A 194 -9.21 11.83 -7.91
N GLY A 195 -9.74 13.03 -8.22
CA GLY A 195 -8.95 14.23 -8.48
C GLY A 195 -8.53 14.28 -9.94
N THR A 196 -7.23 14.26 -10.23
CA THR A 196 -6.72 14.24 -11.60
C THR A 196 -6.86 12.84 -12.18
N THR A 197 -7.46 12.73 -13.36
CA THR A 197 -7.64 11.44 -14.05
C THR A 197 -6.28 10.91 -14.55
N PRO A 198 -6.12 9.58 -14.66
CA PRO A 198 -4.89 8.99 -15.21
C PRO A 198 -4.53 9.52 -16.59
N ASP A 199 -5.51 9.74 -17.46
CA ASP A 199 -5.30 10.32 -18.80
C ASP A 199 -4.73 11.75 -18.73
N ALA A 200 -5.28 12.58 -17.82
CA ALA A 200 -4.79 13.94 -17.63
C ALA A 200 -3.36 13.98 -17.05
N ILE A 201 -3.03 13.00 -16.18
CA ILE A 201 -1.68 12.85 -15.63
C ILE A 201 -0.70 12.49 -16.77
N ASP A 202 -1.03 11.52 -17.62
CA ASP A 202 -0.17 11.10 -18.72
C ASP A 202 0.08 12.25 -19.70
N VAL A 203 -0.97 12.99 -20.09
CA VAL A 203 -0.84 14.17 -20.95
C VAL A 203 0.07 15.25 -20.33
N ALA A 204 -0.02 15.44 -18.99
CA ALA A 204 0.81 16.43 -18.30
C ALA A 204 2.28 15.98 -18.14
N GLU A 205 2.53 14.68 -18.16
CA GLU A 205 3.91 14.13 -18.08
C GLU A 205 4.55 13.88 -19.43
N ASP A 206 3.75 13.88 -20.51
CA ASP A 206 4.26 13.72 -21.87
C ASP A 206 5.04 14.98 -22.27
N ARG A 207 6.33 14.78 -22.52
CA ARG A 207 7.26 15.82 -22.95
C ARG A 207 7.57 15.59 -24.42
N GLU A 208 6.69 16.09 -25.29
CA GLU A 208 7.07 16.26 -26.70
C GLU A 208 8.14 17.35 -26.88
#